data_93430e458d1846fbdec75522ba82a50a
#
_entry.id   93430e458d1846fbdec75522ba82a50a
#
_cell.length_a   1.000
_cell.length_b   1.000
_cell.length_c   1.000
_cell.angle_alpha   90.00
_cell.angle_beta   90.00
_cell.angle_gamma   90.00
#
_symmetry.space_group_name_H-M   'P 1'
#
loop_
_entity.id
_entity.type
_entity.pdbx_description
1 polymer ?
#
loop_
_entity_poly.entity_id
_entity_poly.type
_entity_poly.pdbx_seq_one_letter_code
_entity_poly.pdbx_strand_id
1 'polypeptide(L)'
;SIFVEAQIVQAQDKLNRNEVDAAFFLLPFTSTVVKELALNETFHLIGFKEAEALSHKINFLEKVVVPKGAFSISPRNPKNDVTTVAVPVSVIAGDHAGIGLSAFVANILKTEFTEETCFVQDRTLPTFVYKKLRPLPAAKEIYANGLPFISDVFGVKLGLILTHAAKPLLVTIGVLVLLLGI
;
A
#
# COMPACT_ATOMS: atom_id res chain seq x y z
N SER A 1 -18.78 28.26 -4.01
CA SER A 1 -17.86 27.32 -4.68
C SER A 1 -18.69 26.29 -5.47
N ILE A 2 -18.33 26.09 -6.72
CA ILE A 2 -18.98 25.10 -7.59
C ILE A 2 -18.00 23.92 -7.71
N PHE A 3 -18.44 22.72 -7.34
CA PHE A 3 -17.68 21.50 -7.57
C PHE A 3 -18.05 20.94 -8.94
N VAL A 4 -17.04 20.62 -9.74
CA VAL A 4 -17.21 20.00 -11.06
C VAL A 4 -16.49 18.66 -11.03
N GLU A 5 -17.22 17.57 -11.26
CA GLU A 5 -16.61 16.26 -11.44
C GLU A 5 -16.03 16.16 -12.86
N ALA A 6 -14.79 15.69 -12.96
CA ALA A 6 -14.10 15.55 -14.24
C ALA A 6 -13.16 14.33 -14.22
N GLN A 7 -12.89 13.79 -15.40
CA GLN A 7 -11.83 12.80 -15.54
C GLN A 7 -10.45 13.44 -15.27
N ILE A 8 -9.47 12.64 -14.88
CA ILE A 8 -8.14 13.11 -14.46
C ILE A 8 -7.50 14.06 -15.48
N VAL A 9 -7.49 13.68 -16.76
CA VAL A 9 -6.93 14.49 -17.85
C VAL A 9 -7.70 15.80 -18.03
N GLN A 10 -9.02 15.75 -17.97
CA GLN A 10 -9.86 16.94 -18.07
C GLN A 10 -9.67 17.88 -16.88
N ALA A 11 -9.51 17.35 -15.68
CA ALA A 11 -9.23 18.15 -14.48
C ALA A 11 -7.88 18.85 -14.58
N GLN A 12 -6.84 18.17 -15.10
CA GLN A 12 -5.53 18.74 -15.36
C GLN A 12 -5.62 19.86 -16.43
N ASP A 13 -6.32 19.61 -17.54
CA ASP A 13 -6.52 20.60 -18.60
C ASP A 13 -7.26 21.85 -18.10
N LYS A 14 -8.31 21.67 -17.30
CA LYS A 14 -9.07 22.78 -16.70
C LYS A 14 -8.20 23.63 -15.76
N LEU A 15 -7.37 22.97 -14.96
CA LEU A 15 -6.44 23.64 -14.08
C LEU A 15 -5.38 24.42 -14.88
N ASN A 16 -4.80 23.83 -15.94
CA ASN A 16 -3.84 24.47 -16.82
C ASN A 16 -4.41 25.68 -17.56
N ARG A 17 -5.71 25.66 -17.89
CA ARG A 17 -6.42 26.77 -18.57
C ARG A 17 -6.98 27.80 -17.61
N ASN A 18 -6.75 27.66 -16.30
CA ASN A 18 -7.35 28.51 -15.26
C ASN A 18 -8.90 28.52 -15.28
N GLU A 19 -9.52 27.44 -15.72
CA GLU A 19 -10.98 27.25 -15.68
C GLU A 19 -11.46 26.86 -14.28
N VAL A 20 -10.55 26.36 -13.43
CA VAL A 20 -10.78 26.03 -12.03
C VAL A 20 -9.63 26.55 -11.18
N ASP A 21 -9.96 26.97 -9.96
CA ASP A 21 -8.97 27.53 -9.02
C ASP A 21 -8.17 26.44 -8.29
N ALA A 22 -8.74 25.24 -8.14
CA ALA A 22 -8.11 24.09 -7.50
C ALA A 22 -8.67 22.79 -8.04
N ALA A 23 -7.87 21.73 -7.98
CA ALA A 23 -8.28 20.38 -8.33
C ALA A 23 -7.89 19.38 -7.25
N PHE A 24 -8.77 18.40 -7.00
CA PHE A 24 -8.51 17.27 -6.12
C PHE A 24 -8.25 16.03 -6.97
N PHE A 25 -7.09 15.42 -6.75
CA PHE A 25 -6.72 14.19 -7.41
C PHE A 25 -6.58 13.07 -6.38
N LEU A 26 -7.23 11.94 -6.65
CA LEU A 26 -6.99 10.70 -5.92
C LEU A 26 -6.07 9.82 -6.78
N LEU A 27 -4.79 9.99 -6.62
CA LEU A 27 -3.76 9.36 -7.43
C LEU A 27 -2.58 8.89 -6.57
N PRO A 28 -1.86 7.86 -7.02
CA PRO A 28 -0.56 7.56 -6.43
C PRO A 28 0.39 8.76 -6.54
N PHE A 29 1.18 8.97 -5.53
CA PHE A 29 2.20 10.03 -5.52
C PHE A 29 3.19 9.92 -6.69
N THR A 30 3.47 8.69 -7.12
CA THR A 30 4.37 8.37 -8.23
C THR A 30 3.75 8.60 -9.60
N SER A 31 2.46 8.95 -9.69
CA SER A 31 1.78 9.15 -10.98
C SER A 31 2.39 10.31 -11.77
N THR A 32 2.44 10.15 -13.09
CA THR A 32 2.96 11.16 -14.01
C THR A 32 2.23 12.49 -13.86
N VAL A 33 0.90 12.46 -13.73
CA VAL A 33 0.08 13.67 -13.55
C VAL A 33 0.47 14.45 -12.30
N VAL A 34 0.66 13.76 -11.17
CA VAL A 34 1.08 14.41 -9.91
C VAL A 34 2.48 15.02 -10.06
N LYS A 35 3.41 14.29 -10.70
CA LYS A 35 4.76 14.77 -10.94
C LYS A 35 4.78 16.00 -11.87
N GLU A 36 4.04 15.96 -12.97
CA GLU A 36 3.95 17.07 -13.92
C GLU A 36 3.37 18.34 -13.26
N LEU A 37 2.26 18.20 -12.52
CA LEU A 37 1.66 19.31 -11.80
C LEU A 37 2.58 19.84 -10.70
N ALA A 38 3.26 18.95 -9.99
CA ALA A 38 4.19 19.35 -8.94
C ALA A 38 5.45 20.07 -9.47
N LEU A 39 5.92 19.71 -10.66
CA LEU A 39 7.06 20.37 -11.30
C LEU A 39 6.70 21.69 -11.98
N ASN A 40 5.43 21.97 -12.19
CA ASN A 40 4.96 23.23 -12.74
C ASN A 40 4.95 24.32 -11.66
N GLU A 41 5.78 25.34 -11.81
CA GLU A 41 5.95 26.44 -10.84
C GLU A 41 4.69 27.27 -10.61
N THR A 42 3.69 27.18 -11.50
CA THR A 42 2.42 27.92 -11.37
C THR A 42 1.48 27.26 -10.35
N PHE A 43 1.69 25.98 -10.02
CA PHE A 43 0.84 25.23 -9.11
C PHE A 43 1.52 25.00 -7.76
N HIS A 44 0.69 24.91 -6.74
CA HIS A 44 1.15 24.65 -5.38
C HIS A 44 0.31 23.52 -4.77
N LEU A 45 0.97 22.61 -4.09
CA LEU A 45 0.29 21.60 -3.31
C LEU A 45 -0.39 22.26 -2.10
N ILE A 46 -1.71 22.06 -1.99
CA ILE A 46 -2.51 22.59 -0.88
C ILE A 46 -2.55 21.57 0.24
N GLY A 47 -2.14 21.99 1.44
CA GLY A 47 -2.24 21.20 2.64
C GLY A 47 -3.59 21.35 3.35
N PHE A 48 -3.95 20.36 4.14
CA PHE A 48 -5.11 20.38 5.03
C PHE A 48 -4.65 20.63 6.46
N LYS A 49 -4.97 21.80 7.00
CA LYS A 49 -4.65 22.12 8.41
C LYS A 49 -5.31 21.14 9.39
N GLU A 50 -6.51 20.70 9.05
CA GLU A 50 -7.34 19.79 9.82
C GLU A 50 -7.14 18.31 9.46
N ALA A 51 -6.04 17.93 8.81
CA ALA A 51 -5.77 16.56 8.36
C ALA A 51 -5.86 15.53 9.52
N GLU A 52 -5.38 15.90 10.70
CA GLU A 52 -5.50 15.08 11.92
C GLU A 52 -6.97 14.85 12.30
N ALA A 53 -7.75 15.92 12.39
CA ALA A 53 -9.17 15.82 12.73
C ALA A 53 -9.96 15.03 11.67
N LEU A 54 -9.62 15.21 10.39
CA LEU A 54 -10.22 14.46 9.29
C LEU A 54 -9.91 12.96 9.38
N SER A 55 -8.68 12.58 9.67
CA SER A 55 -8.28 11.17 9.82
C SER A 55 -8.97 10.49 11.00
N HIS A 56 -9.25 11.21 12.08
CA HIS A 56 -10.02 10.69 13.20
C HIS A 56 -11.53 10.59 12.91
N LYS A 57 -12.07 11.54 12.15
CA LYS A 57 -13.50 11.57 11.81
C LYS A 57 -13.85 10.60 10.68
N ILE A 58 -12.96 10.40 9.74
CA ILE A 58 -13.18 9.58 8.54
C ILE A 58 -12.21 8.40 8.58
N ASN A 59 -12.70 7.24 8.99
CA ASN A 59 -11.90 6.05 9.32
C ASN A 59 -11.00 5.50 8.20
N PHE A 60 -11.25 5.89 6.95
CA PHE A 60 -10.43 5.47 5.81
C PHE A 60 -9.42 6.53 5.36
N LEU A 61 -9.36 7.69 6.03
CA LEU A 61 -8.34 8.69 5.76
C LEU A 61 -7.17 8.52 6.73
N GLU A 62 -5.97 8.67 6.21
CA GLU A 62 -4.74 8.73 6.99
C GLU A 62 -4.09 10.10 6.79
N LYS A 63 -3.61 10.71 7.88
CA LYS A 63 -2.80 11.91 7.80
C LYS A 63 -1.43 11.54 7.26
N VAL A 64 -0.96 12.26 6.25
CA VAL A 64 0.37 12.12 5.68
C VAL A 64 1.05 13.47 5.55
N VAL A 65 2.37 13.46 5.61
CA VAL A 65 3.18 14.68 5.40
C VAL A 65 4.02 14.47 4.14
N VAL A 66 3.84 15.34 3.17
CA VAL A 66 4.69 15.44 2.00
C VAL A 66 5.90 16.27 2.39
N PRO A 67 7.10 15.70 2.51
CA PRO A 67 8.26 16.46 2.94
C PRO A 67 8.69 17.48 1.89
N LYS A 68 9.30 18.55 2.35
CA LYS A 68 9.92 19.55 1.47
C LYS A 68 10.89 18.88 0.50
N GLY A 69 10.80 19.23 -0.77
CA GLY A 69 11.66 18.65 -1.81
C GLY A 69 11.26 17.26 -2.28
N ALA A 70 10.09 16.74 -1.87
CA ALA A 70 9.63 15.39 -2.23
C ALA A 70 9.51 15.16 -3.75
N PHE A 71 9.19 16.19 -4.51
CA PHE A 71 9.09 16.10 -5.99
C PHE A 71 10.37 16.56 -6.69
N SER A 72 11.05 17.56 -6.14
CA SER A 72 12.31 18.09 -6.68
C SER A 72 13.14 18.74 -5.57
N ILE A 73 14.43 18.46 -5.58
CA ILE A 73 15.40 19.06 -4.65
C ILE A 73 15.88 20.42 -5.18
N SER A 74 15.96 20.58 -6.51
CA SER A 74 16.40 21.81 -7.15
C SER A 74 15.66 22.08 -8.47
N PRO A 75 14.77 23.07 -8.55
CA PRO A 75 14.26 23.86 -7.43
C PRO A 75 13.48 23.00 -6.43
N ARG A 76 13.52 23.40 -5.16
CA ARG A 76 12.86 22.63 -4.10
C ARG A 76 11.33 22.70 -4.22
N ASN A 77 10.69 21.53 -4.40
CA ASN A 77 9.23 21.42 -4.47
C ASN A 77 8.72 20.17 -3.72
N PRO A 78 7.79 20.27 -2.77
CA PRO A 78 7.29 21.55 -2.22
C PRO A 78 8.38 22.31 -1.44
N LYS A 79 8.22 23.61 -1.28
CA LYS A 79 9.18 24.47 -0.55
C LYS A 79 9.21 24.17 0.94
N ASN A 80 8.08 23.78 1.51
CA ASN A 80 7.88 23.40 2.91
C ASN A 80 7.17 22.07 2.98
N ASP A 81 7.21 21.43 4.16
CA ASP A 81 6.42 20.25 4.42
C ASP A 81 4.92 20.55 4.28
N VAL A 82 4.19 19.70 3.59
CA VAL A 82 2.76 19.86 3.33
C VAL A 82 2.00 18.71 3.96
N THR A 83 1.20 19.01 4.98
CA THR A 83 0.32 18.03 5.62
C THR A 83 -0.93 17.85 4.78
N THR A 84 -1.25 16.61 4.44
CA THR A 84 -2.43 16.24 3.64
C THR A 84 -3.05 14.94 4.16
N VAL A 85 -4.01 14.39 3.44
CA VAL A 85 -4.64 13.11 3.74
C VAL A 85 -4.43 12.13 2.61
N ALA A 86 -4.33 10.86 2.95
CA ALA A 86 -4.22 9.76 2.00
C ALA A 86 -5.33 8.74 2.23
N VAL A 87 -5.67 8.00 1.17
CA VAL A 87 -6.61 6.88 1.21
C VAL A 87 -5.80 5.60 0.95
N PRO A 88 -5.81 4.63 1.87
CA PRO A 88 -5.17 3.36 1.62
C PRO A 88 -5.95 2.55 0.59
N VAL A 89 -5.24 2.02 -0.40
CA VAL A 89 -5.79 1.08 -1.38
C VAL A 89 -5.66 -0.33 -0.81
N SER A 90 -6.74 -1.12 -0.87
CA SER A 90 -6.77 -2.48 -0.34
C SER A 90 -7.27 -3.47 -1.39
N VAL A 91 -6.66 -4.64 -1.43
CA VAL A 91 -7.17 -5.78 -2.17
C VAL A 91 -8.04 -6.62 -1.25
N ILE A 92 -9.28 -6.85 -1.66
CA ILE A 92 -10.27 -7.64 -0.92
C ILE A 92 -10.55 -8.92 -1.72
N ALA A 93 -10.51 -10.06 -1.05
CA ALA A 93 -10.87 -11.35 -1.62
C ALA A 93 -12.10 -11.92 -0.92
N GLY A 94 -12.95 -12.61 -1.66
CA GLY A 94 -14.09 -13.35 -1.08
C GLY A 94 -13.64 -14.59 -0.32
N ASP A 95 -14.50 -15.11 0.56
CA ASP A 95 -14.22 -16.27 1.41
C ASP A 95 -13.89 -17.56 0.62
N HIS A 96 -14.30 -17.61 -0.65
CA HIS A 96 -14.00 -18.69 -1.56
C HIS A 96 -12.64 -18.58 -2.27
N ALA A 97 -11.90 -17.51 -2.03
CA ALA A 97 -10.57 -17.35 -2.61
C ALA A 97 -9.63 -18.44 -2.08
N GLY A 98 -9.16 -19.28 -2.99
CA GLY A 98 -8.25 -20.37 -2.62
C GLY A 98 -6.93 -19.85 -2.05
N ILE A 99 -6.33 -20.64 -1.16
CA ILE A 99 -5.05 -20.32 -0.49
C ILE A 99 -3.96 -19.95 -1.50
N GLY A 100 -3.87 -20.69 -2.61
CA GLY A 100 -2.87 -20.43 -3.65
C GLY A 100 -3.03 -19.07 -4.32
N LEU A 101 -4.27 -18.66 -4.67
CA LEU A 101 -4.53 -17.34 -5.24
C LEU A 101 -4.23 -16.23 -4.23
N SER A 102 -4.66 -16.41 -2.99
CA SER A 102 -4.41 -15.44 -1.92
C SER A 102 -2.91 -15.21 -1.66
N ALA A 103 -2.14 -16.29 -1.65
CA ALA A 103 -0.69 -16.23 -1.49
C ALA A 103 0.01 -15.60 -2.71
N PHE A 104 -0.44 -15.95 -3.92
CA PHE A 104 0.11 -15.38 -5.14
C PHE A 104 -0.10 -13.87 -5.21
N VAL A 105 -1.33 -13.40 -4.96
CA VAL A 105 -1.64 -11.97 -4.92
C VAL A 105 -0.87 -11.27 -3.81
N ALA A 106 -0.78 -11.86 -2.62
CA ALA A 106 0.00 -11.31 -1.51
C ALA A 106 1.49 -11.18 -1.86
N ASN A 107 2.04 -12.15 -2.60
CA ASN A 107 3.42 -12.08 -3.05
C ASN A 107 3.63 -10.96 -4.07
N ILE A 108 2.75 -10.81 -5.06
CA ILE A 108 2.81 -9.70 -6.00
C ILE A 108 2.78 -8.36 -5.25
N LEU A 109 1.84 -8.20 -4.33
CA LEU A 109 1.75 -6.98 -3.52
C LEU A 109 3.04 -6.73 -2.73
N LYS A 110 3.66 -7.77 -2.18
CA LYS A 110 4.92 -7.65 -1.44
C LYS A 110 6.09 -7.28 -2.34
N THR A 111 6.17 -7.79 -3.58
CA THR A 111 7.28 -7.53 -4.49
C THR A 111 7.14 -6.20 -5.22
N GLU A 112 5.93 -5.85 -5.67
CA GLU A 112 5.70 -4.66 -6.49
C GLU A 112 5.48 -3.38 -5.68
N PHE A 113 5.00 -3.50 -4.42
CA PHE A 113 4.68 -2.34 -3.58
C PHE A 113 5.61 -2.20 -2.36
N THR A 114 6.83 -2.70 -2.47
CA THR A 114 7.85 -2.56 -1.42
C THR A 114 8.61 -1.24 -1.53
N GLU A 115 8.37 -0.44 -2.57
CA GLU A 115 9.06 0.83 -2.74
C GLU A 115 8.74 1.76 -1.56
N GLU A 116 9.78 2.16 -0.85
CA GLU A 116 9.73 3.22 0.15
C GLU A 116 9.25 4.50 -0.53
N THR A 117 8.00 4.86 -0.28
CA THR A 117 7.53 6.19 -0.65
C THR A 117 7.94 7.15 0.45
N CYS A 118 8.20 8.42 0.09
CA CYS A 118 8.55 9.48 1.05
C CYS A 118 7.50 9.71 2.15
N PHE A 119 6.37 9.02 2.12
CA PHE A 119 5.28 9.09 3.09
C PHE A 119 5.28 7.96 4.12
N VAL A 120 6.06 6.91 3.91
CA VAL A 120 6.00 5.67 4.70
C VAL A 120 7.34 5.45 5.37
N GLN A 121 7.66 6.28 6.38
CA GLN A 121 8.92 6.15 7.12
C GLN A 121 8.97 4.94 8.06
N ASP A 122 7.81 4.39 8.49
CA ASP A 122 7.77 3.32 9.51
C ASP A 122 6.84 2.14 9.17
N ARG A 123 6.28 2.07 7.96
CA ARG A 123 5.37 0.99 7.58
C ARG A 123 5.95 0.18 6.44
N THR A 124 6.27 -1.07 6.70
CA THR A 124 6.51 -2.05 5.64
C THR A 124 5.22 -2.26 4.87
N LEU A 125 5.21 -1.89 3.60
CA LEU A 125 4.11 -2.22 2.69
C LEU A 125 4.38 -3.59 2.06
N PRO A 126 3.35 -4.36 1.76
CA PRO A 126 1.94 -4.17 2.08
C PRO A 126 1.61 -4.47 3.55
N THR A 127 0.57 -3.83 4.09
CA THR A 127 0.12 -4.01 5.47
C THR A 127 -1.40 -4.14 5.58
N PHE A 128 -1.89 -4.61 6.74
CA PHE A 128 -3.32 -4.73 7.01
C PHE A 128 -3.81 -3.47 7.74
N VAL A 129 -4.39 -2.53 7.01
CA VAL A 129 -4.84 -1.24 7.54
C VAL A 129 -6.22 -1.32 8.21
N TYR A 130 -7.14 -2.09 7.62
CA TYR A 130 -8.52 -2.16 8.10
C TYR A 130 -8.70 -3.18 9.21
N LYS A 131 -8.82 -2.72 10.44
CA LYS A 131 -9.06 -3.58 11.63
C LYS A 131 -10.36 -4.39 11.58
N LYS A 132 -11.35 -3.95 10.78
CA LYS A 132 -12.64 -4.63 10.62
C LYS A 132 -12.61 -5.78 9.60
N LEU A 133 -11.64 -5.79 8.71
CA LEU A 133 -11.47 -6.86 7.72
C LEU A 133 -10.53 -7.92 8.29
N ARG A 134 -10.93 -9.17 8.17
CA ARG A 134 -10.08 -10.29 8.59
C ARG A 134 -8.93 -10.45 7.59
N PRO A 135 -7.66 -10.37 8.03
CA PRO A 135 -6.54 -10.69 7.16
C PRO A 135 -6.62 -12.15 6.69
N LEU A 136 -6.41 -12.40 5.42
CA LEU A 136 -6.29 -13.76 4.90
C LEU A 136 -5.05 -14.43 5.50
N PRO A 137 -5.16 -15.64 6.08
CA PRO A 137 -4.03 -16.32 6.71
C PRO A 137 -2.82 -16.48 5.79
N ALA A 138 -3.05 -16.84 4.52
CA ALA A 138 -1.98 -16.97 3.54
C ALA A 138 -1.27 -15.63 3.27
N ALA A 139 -2.02 -14.52 3.14
CA ALA A 139 -1.42 -13.20 2.94
C ALA A 139 -0.59 -12.77 4.15
N LYS A 140 -1.08 -13.05 5.37
CA LYS A 140 -0.34 -12.74 6.60
C LYS A 140 0.98 -13.51 6.67
N GLU A 141 1.00 -14.77 6.28
CA GLU A 141 2.21 -15.60 6.25
C GLU A 141 3.20 -15.09 5.19
N ILE A 142 2.73 -14.76 3.99
CA ILE A 142 3.58 -14.23 2.91
C ILE A 142 4.18 -12.86 3.29
N TYR A 143 3.43 -11.98 3.92
CA TYR A 143 3.98 -10.68 4.34
C TYR A 143 5.05 -10.84 5.42
N ALA A 144 4.88 -11.77 6.35
CA ALA A 144 5.86 -12.03 7.39
C ALA A 144 7.10 -12.77 6.89
N ASN A 145 6.91 -13.86 6.15
CA ASN A 145 7.97 -14.83 5.87
C ASN A 145 8.38 -14.92 4.38
N GLY A 146 7.62 -14.29 3.46
CA GLY A 146 7.79 -14.48 2.02
C GLY A 146 7.20 -15.79 1.52
N LEU A 147 7.42 -16.09 0.24
CA LEU A 147 7.07 -17.38 -0.34
C LEU A 147 7.98 -18.47 0.23
N PRO A 148 7.42 -19.64 0.60
CA PRO A 148 8.25 -20.77 0.98
C PRO A 148 9.17 -21.20 -0.18
N PHE A 149 10.41 -21.56 0.11
CA PHE A 149 11.39 -22.04 -0.89
C PHE A 149 10.84 -23.17 -1.79
N ILE A 150 10.02 -24.06 -1.21
CA ILE A 150 9.38 -25.16 -1.93
C ILE A 150 8.40 -24.66 -3.01
N SER A 151 7.92 -23.42 -2.91
CA SER A 151 7.02 -22.81 -3.91
C SER A 151 7.69 -22.58 -5.26
N ASP A 152 8.99 -22.38 -5.29
CA ASP A 152 9.75 -22.19 -6.53
C ASP A 152 9.85 -23.51 -7.33
N VAL A 153 9.84 -24.65 -6.62
CA VAL A 153 9.98 -25.97 -7.24
C VAL A 153 8.62 -26.60 -7.59
N PHE A 154 7.65 -26.48 -6.71
CA PHE A 154 6.35 -27.18 -6.82
C PHE A 154 5.17 -26.25 -7.09
N GLY A 155 5.41 -24.96 -7.23
CA GLY A 155 4.39 -23.92 -7.35
C GLY A 155 3.77 -23.54 -5.99
N VAL A 156 3.22 -22.32 -5.96
CA VAL A 156 2.77 -21.68 -4.71
C VAL A 156 1.74 -22.50 -3.91
N LYS A 157 0.81 -23.14 -4.61
CA LYS A 157 -0.25 -23.93 -3.94
C LYS A 157 0.31 -25.16 -3.24
N LEU A 158 1.17 -25.91 -3.92
CA LEU A 158 1.76 -27.13 -3.36
C LEU A 158 2.81 -26.78 -2.29
N GLY A 159 3.60 -25.75 -2.50
CA GLY A 159 4.57 -25.25 -1.54
C GLY A 159 3.94 -24.88 -0.20
N LEU A 160 2.82 -24.16 -0.22
CA LEU A 160 2.09 -23.81 1.00
C LEU A 160 1.48 -25.02 1.72
N ILE A 161 0.91 -25.98 0.96
CA ILE A 161 0.36 -27.21 1.54
C ILE A 161 1.48 -28.03 2.20
N LEU A 162 2.59 -28.19 1.53
CA LEU A 162 3.74 -28.95 2.05
C LEU A 162 4.35 -28.29 3.30
N THR A 163 4.50 -26.96 3.32
CA THR A 163 5.01 -26.27 4.51
C THR A 163 4.07 -26.37 5.70
N HIS A 164 2.74 -26.33 5.47
CA HIS A 164 1.76 -26.52 6.54
C HIS A 164 1.74 -27.96 7.06
N ALA A 165 1.90 -28.95 6.18
CA ALA A 165 1.95 -30.36 6.55
C ALA A 165 3.29 -30.73 7.22
N ALA A 166 4.39 -30.11 6.82
CA ALA A 166 5.71 -30.39 7.40
C ALA A 166 5.85 -29.93 8.85
N LYS A 167 5.22 -28.81 9.23
CA LYS A 167 5.27 -28.30 10.61
C LYS A 167 4.80 -29.30 11.66
N PRO A 168 3.59 -29.88 11.59
CA PRO A 168 3.13 -30.88 12.56
C PRO A 168 3.94 -32.18 12.46
N LEU A 169 4.40 -32.57 11.27
CA LEU A 169 5.19 -33.79 11.09
C LEU A 169 6.56 -33.66 11.78
N LEU A 170 7.24 -32.55 11.67
CA LEU A 170 8.51 -32.30 12.37
C LEU A 170 8.34 -32.28 13.88
N VAL A 171 7.24 -31.70 14.39
CA VAL A 171 6.94 -31.72 15.83
C VAL A 171 6.67 -33.15 16.31
N THR A 172 5.89 -33.97 15.57
CA THR A 172 5.62 -35.36 15.94
C THR A 172 6.88 -36.21 15.90
N ILE A 173 7.75 -36.05 14.91
CA ILE A 173 9.04 -36.75 14.84
C ILE A 173 9.95 -36.31 16.01
N GLY A 174 10.03 -35.04 16.32
CA GLY A 174 10.80 -34.55 17.45
C GLY A 174 10.34 -35.11 18.80
N VAL A 175 9.03 -35.15 19.02
CA VAL A 175 8.45 -35.78 20.22
C VAL A 175 8.72 -37.28 20.26
N LEU A 176 8.64 -37.97 19.12
CA LEU A 176 8.92 -39.42 19.05
C LEU A 176 10.39 -39.73 19.35
N VAL A 177 11.32 -38.94 18.83
CA VAL A 177 12.78 -39.02 19.12
C VAL A 177 13.03 -38.81 20.60
N LEU A 178 12.39 -37.81 21.21
CA LEU A 178 12.49 -37.54 22.64
C LEU A 178 11.96 -38.66 23.50
N LEU A 179 10.84 -39.30 23.10
CA LEU A 179 10.22 -40.40 23.82
C LEU A 179 10.98 -41.73 23.67
N LEU A 180 11.65 -41.92 22.56
CA LEU A 180 12.47 -43.12 22.31
C LEU A 180 13.89 -43.01 22.86
N GLY A 181 14.28 -41.84 23.38
CA GLY A 181 15.57 -41.67 24.07
C GLY A 181 16.79 -41.88 23.17
N ILE A 182 16.64 -41.58 21.85
CA ILE A 182 17.72 -41.65 20.86
C ILE A 182 18.27 -40.24 20.62
#